data_2fd4e43c9611cce29b0b4718db183274
#
_entry.id   2fd4e43c9611cce29b0b4718db183274
#
_cell.length_a   1.000
_cell.length_b   1.000
_cell.length_c   1.000
_cell.angle_alpha   90.00
_cell.angle_beta   90.00
_cell.angle_gamma   90.00
#
_symmetry.space_group_name_H-M   'P 1'
#
loop_
_entity.id
_entity.type
_entity.pdbx_description
1 polymer ?
#
loop_
_entity_poly.entity_id
_entity_poly.type
_entity_poly.pdbx_seq_one_letter_code
_entity_poly.pdbx_strand_id
1 'polypeptide(L)' 'MSADGATVRVFYYNGDLKESHSSGLVKYLYSKSDTWHTTQPDGGEVTEFSNGQREVRL' A
#
# COMPACT_ATOMS: atom_id res chain seq x y z
N MET A 1 17.11 17.03 0.50
CA MET A 1 16.53 16.41 0.20
C MET A 1 16.75 15.24 0.27
N SER A 2 16.26 14.67 0.48
CA SER A 2 16.52 13.44 0.68
C SER A 2 16.01 12.60 -0.33
N ALA A 3 16.75 12.22 -1.16
CA ALA A 3 16.31 11.39 -2.20
C ALA A 3 15.97 10.01 -1.72
N ASP A 4 16.47 9.67 -0.60
CA ASP A 4 16.19 8.35 -0.11
C ASP A 4 14.76 8.19 0.35
N GLY A 5 14.06 9.26 0.52
CA GLY A 5 12.67 9.16 0.91
C GLY A 5 11.72 9.14 -0.26
N ALA A 6 12.20 8.81 -1.43
CA ALA A 6 11.36 8.88 -2.61
C ALA A 6 10.14 7.96 -2.51
N THR A 7 9.00 8.51 -2.74
CA THR A 7 7.75 7.77 -2.75
C THR A 7 7.05 8.09 -4.05
N VAL A 8 6.61 7.05 -4.75
CA VAL A 8 5.89 7.22 -5.99
C VAL A 8 4.43 6.85 -5.75
N ARG A 9 3.53 7.77 -6.10
CA ARG A 9 2.10 7.53 -5.98
C ARG A 9 1.49 7.51 -7.36
N VAL A 10 0.64 6.51 -7.59
CA VAL A 10 -0.06 6.37 -8.86
C VAL A 10 -1.55 6.42 -8.56
N PHE A 11 -2.25 7.36 -9.16
CA PHE A 11 -3.69 7.48 -9.01
C PHE A 11 -4.34 6.87 -10.23
N TYR A 12 -5.14 5.84 -9.98
CA TYR A 12 -5.78 5.13 -11.06
C TYR A 12 -7.13 5.73 -11.38
N TYR A 13 -7.54 5.57 -12.65
CA TYR A 13 -8.76 6.07 -13.17
C TYR A 13 -9.97 5.71 -12.37
N ASN A 14 -9.99 4.47 -11.77
CA ASN A 14 -11.13 4.02 -11.01
C ASN A 14 -11.12 4.50 -9.55
N GLY A 15 -10.17 5.36 -9.19
CA GLY A 15 -10.09 5.88 -7.83
C GLY A 15 -9.10 5.15 -6.94
N ASP A 16 -8.49 4.09 -7.42
CA ASP A 16 -7.50 3.36 -6.62
C ASP A 16 -6.21 4.18 -6.52
N LEU A 17 -5.40 3.82 -5.54
CA LEU A 17 -4.12 4.49 -5.33
C LEU A 17 -3.06 3.44 -5.04
N LYS A 18 -1.92 3.58 -5.68
CA LYS A 18 -0.77 2.73 -5.40
C LYS A 18 0.36 3.61 -4.92
N GLU A 19 1.01 3.20 -3.85
CA GLU A 19 2.12 3.95 -3.30
C GLU A 19 3.33 3.03 -3.19
N SER A 20 4.42 3.40 -3.85
CA SER A 20 5.67 2.65 -3.84
C SER A 20 6.73 3.43 -3.11
N HIS A 21 7.38 2.80 -2.15
CA HIS A 21 8.43 3.44 -1.39
C HIS A 21 9.79 2.90 -1.82
N SER A 22 10.80 3.69 -1.67
CA SER A 22 12.15 3.33 -2.11
C SER A 22 12.70 2.13 -1.32
N SER A 23 12.17 1.88 -0.15
CA SER A 23 12.59 0.73 0.66
C SER A 23 12.04 -0.59 0.14
N GLY A 24 11.14 -0.55 -0.83
CA GLY A 24 10.50 -1.75 -1.35
C GLY A 24 9.09 -1.96 -0.84
N LEU A 25 8.64 -1.11 0.04
CA LEU A 25 7.27 -1.20 0.55
C LEU A 25 6.30 -0.70 -0.50
N VAL A 26 5.22 -1.44 -0.72
CA VAL A 26 4.19 -1.05 -1.68
C VAL A 26 2.84 -1.11 -0.99
N LYS A 27 2.09 -0.02 -1.09
CA LYS A 27 0.74 0.03 -0.55
C LYS A 27 -0.24 0.23 -1.69
N TYR A 28 -1.35 -0.46 -1.61
CA TYR A 28 -2.39 -0.33 -2.64
C TYR A 28 -3.73 -0.11 -1.93
N LEU A 29 -4.41 0.95 -2.33
CA LEU A 29 -5.73 1.25 -1.79
C LEU A 29 -6.78 0.84 -2.80
N TYR A 30 -7.66 -0.06 -2.38
CA TYR A 30 -8.81 -0.45 -3.18
C TYR A 30 -9.96 0.46 -2.81
N SER A 31 -10.23 1.46 -3.64
CA SER A 31 -11.19 2.50 -3.27
C SER A 31 -12.60 1.96 -3.10
N LYS A 32 -12.95 0.93 -3.82
CA LYS A 32 -14.29 0.38 -3.74
C LYS A 32 -14.61 -0.21 -2.38
N SER A 33 -13.62 -0.79 -1.73
CA SER A 33 -13.83 -1.43 -0.46
C SER A 33 -13.09 -0.75 0.67
N ASP A 34 -12.44 0.38 0.39
CA ASP A 34 -11.63 1.10 1.38
C ASP A 34 -10.64 0.16 2.05
N THR A 35 -10.02 -0.69 1.26
CA THR A 35 -9.11 -1.70 1.78
C THR A 35 -7.69 -1.33 1.37
N TRP A 36 -6.79 -1.35 2.34
CA TRP A 36 -5.38 -1.12 2.08
C TRP A 36 -4.65 -2.45 2.07
N HIS A 37 -3.89 -2.69 1.02
CA HIS A 37 -3.04 -3.88 0.94
C HIS A 37 -1.59 -3.41 0.91
N THR A 38 -0.82 -3.83 1.89
CA THR A 38 0.57 -3.45 2.01
C THR A 38 1.45 -4.66 1.76
N THR A 39 2.39 -4.52 0.82
CA THR A 39 3.38 -5.55 0.57
C THR A 39 4.70 -5.08 1.14
N GLN A 40 5.26 -5.85 2.04
CA GLN A 40 6.51 -5.47 2.69
C GLN A 40 7.70 -5.99 1.90
N PRO A 41 8.84 -5.31 1.99
CA PRO A 41 10.01 -5.71 1.22
C PRO A 41 10.57 -7.08 1.61
N ASP A 42 10.23 -7.55 2.79
CA ASP A 42 10.69 -8.87 3.24
C ASP A 42 9.74 -9.99 2.82
N GLY A 43 8.69 -9.67 2.09
CA GLY A 43 7.75 -10.67 1.62
C GLY A 43 6.46 -10.74 2.41
N GLY A 44 6.36 -10.02 3.50
CA GLY A 44 5.13 -10.01 4.29
C GLY A 44 4.04 -9.19 3.63
N GLU A 45 2.80 -9.51 3.95
CA GLU A 45 1.65 -8.78 3.43
C GLU A 45 0.71 -8.45 4.56
N VAL A 46 0.17 -7.25 4.52
CA VAL A 46 -0.79 -6.79 5.51
C VAL A 46 -1.98 -6.22 4.75
N THR A 47 -3.17 -6.69 5.10
CA THR A 47 -4.40 -6.18 4.52
C THR A 47 -5.22 -5.55 5.63
N GLU A 48 -5.59 -4.28 5.45
CA GLU A 48 -6.40 -3.57 6.42
C GLU A 48 -7.75 -3.26 5.81
N PHE A 49 -8.79 -3.67 6.49
CA PHE A 49 -10.17 -3.51 6.02
C PHE A 49 -10.81 -2.29 6.65
N SER A 50 -11.81 -1.76 5.98
CA SER A 50 -12.47 -0.54 6.44
C SER A 50 -13.21 -0.73 7.77
N ASN A 51 -13.56 -1.94 8.11
CA ASN A 51 -14.26 -2.22 9.36
C ASN A 51 -13.31 -2.35 10.55
N GLY A 52 -12.03 -2.10 10.35
CA GLY A 52 -11.07 -2.16 11.44
C GLY A 52 -10.33 -3.47 11.54
N GLN A 53 -10.68 -4.45 10.75
CA GLN A 53 -9.98 -5.72 10.77
C GLN A 53 -8.69 -5.64 9.98
N ARG A 54 -7.76 -6.50 10.31
CA ARG A 54 -6.47 -6.52 9.65
C ARG A 54 -5.99 -7.95 9.57
N GLU A 55 -5.46 -8.30 8.40
CA GLU A 55 -4.85 -9.61 8.21
C GLU A 55 -3.38 -9.44 7.91
N VAL A 56 -2.56 -10.25 8.53
CA VAL A 56 -1.12 -10.25 8.31
C VAL A 56 -0.72 -11.62 7.78
N ARG A 57 0.00 -11.61 6.67
CA ARG A 57 0.46 -12.84 6.06
C ARG A 57 1.96 -12.74 5.90
N LEU A 58 2.67 -13.73 6.37
CA LEU A 58 4.14 -13.73 6.29
C LEU A 58 4.67 -14.70 5.27
#